data_e866e50755c5cf9d8c51d61412eab40b
#
_entry.id   e866e50755c5cf9d8c51d61412eab40b
#
_cell.length_a   1.000
_cell.length_b   1.000
_cell.length_c   1.000
_cell.angle_alpha   90.00
_cell.angle_beta   90.00
_cell.angle_gamma   90.00
#
_symmetry.space_group_name_H-M   'P 1'
#
loop_
_entity.id
_entity.type
_entity.pdbx_description
1 polymer ?
#
loop_
_entity_poly.entity_id
_entity_poly.type
_entity_poly.pdbx_seq_one_letter_code
_entity_poly.pdbx_strand_id
1 'polypeptide(L)'
;MLTIQFLCPLPNGLHARPAWELKEQCSQWQSDVTFINHRQNAQADAKSSLALIGTGTLFNDSCSLNITGRDAEQARRALEEYIQNRFIDSDSIQPTAAELAAHPLPRSLIRLNPDLLYGNVLAAGVGAGVLTLCKSDSLDIYRAIPASAEDTTRLEHSLATLAERLNLQLRERGGESKTILSAHLSLIQDDEFAGNIRRLMAGQQKGLGDAIITNMEQVCDKLLASASDYLRERVSDIRDISEQLLHITWPDRRPRNALVLDKPTILVAEDLTPSQFLSLDLQHLSGMILEKTGRTSHTLILARASAIPVLSGLPLEAIAGYAGLPAVLDAQCGVLAVNPNDAVSGYYAIAQRLAEKRQQQQARDAAQIALTKDNQRIDVAAN
;
A
#
# COMPACT_ATOMS: atom_id res chain seq x y z
N MET A 1 37.25 -12.15 1.25
CA MET A 1 35.90 -11.94 0.66
C MET A 1 35.32 -13.30 0.33
N LEU A 2 34.14 -13.60 0.83
CA LEU A 2 33.41 -14.84 0.57
C LEU A 2 32.16 -14.50 -0.23
N THR A 3 31.73 -15.40 -1.13
CA THR A 3 30.60 -15.12 -2.04
C THR A 3 29.60 -16.27 -1.97
N ILE A 4 28.31 -15.94 -1.89
CA ILE A 4 27.17 -16.85 -2.07
C ILE A 4 26.53 -16.48 -3.40
N GLN A 5 26.36 -17.44 -4.32
CA GLN A 5 25.67 -17.22 -5.59
C GLN A 5 24.32 -17.96 -5.58
N PHE A 6 23.29 -17.32 -6.08
CA PHE A 6 21.94 -17.90 -6.15
C PHE A 6 21.12 -17.23 -7.26
N LEU A 7 20.04 -17.92 -7.66
CA LEU A 7 18.98 -17.31 -8.47
C LEU A 7 17.90 -16.79 -7.51
N CYS A 8 17.41 -15.57 -7.78
CA CYS A 8 16.36 -14.98 -6.96
C CYS A 8 15.11 -15.88 -6.96
N PRO A 9 14.73 -16.49 -5.82
CA PRO A 9 13.61 -17.42 -5.77
C PRO A 9 12.25 -16.73 -5.61
N LEU A 10 12.22 -15.40 -5.48
CA LEU A 10 11.05 -14.60 -5.13
C LEU A 10 10.17 -14.36 -6.36
N PRO A 11 8.94 -14.88 -6.44
CA PRO A 11 8.06 -14.71 -7.59
C PRO A 11 7.77 -13.24 -7.93
N ASN A 12 7.63 -12.37 -6.91
CA ASN A 12 7.37 -10.94 -7.08
C ASN A 12 8.66 -10.09 -7.09
N GLY A 13 9.84 -10.72 -7.05
CA GLY A 13 11.13 -10.04 -6.95
C GLY A 13 11.47 -9.55 -5.54
N LEU A 14 12.63 -8.90 -5.41
CA LEU A 14 13.13 -8.41 -4.12
C LEU A 14 12.45 -7.09 -3.74
N HIS A 15 11.28 -7.18 -3.14
CA HIS A 15 10.47 -6.07 -2.67
C HIS A 15 10.64 -5.81 -1.16
N ALA A 16 9.87 -4.85 -0.61
CA ALA A 16 10.05 -4.35 0.74
C ALA A 16 10.12 -5.42 1.83
N ARG A 17 9.22 -6.43 1.82
CA ARG A 17 9.20 -7.47 2.84
C ARG A 17 10.42 -8.40 2.76
N PRO A 18 10.71 -9.10 1.65
CA PRO A 18 11.90 -9.93 1.58
C PRO A 18 13.21 -9.12 1.67
N ALA A 19 13.22 -7.86 1.21
CA ALA A 19 14.37 -6.98 1.40
C ALA A 19 14.60 -6.68 2.89
N TRP A 20 13.54 -6.41 3.65
CA TRP A 20 13.63 -6.23 5.09
C TRP A 20 14.09 -7.51 5.79
N GLU A 21 13.52 -8.67 5.47
CA GLU A 21 13.93 -9.94 6.07
C GLU A 21 15.39 -10.26 5.77
N LEU A 22 15.84 -10.06 4.53
CA LEU A 22 17.25 -10.24 4.15
C LEU A 22 18.16 -9.26 4.90
N LYS A 23 17.77 -7.98 5.01
CA LYS A 23 18.47 -6.97 5.82
C LYS A 23 18.63 -7.43 7.26
N GLU A 24 17.54 -7.91 7.88
CA GLU A 24 17.58 -8.39 9.28
C GLU A 24 18.55 -9.56 9.44
N GLN A 25 18.60 -10.50 8.49
CA GLN A 25 19.56 -11.60 8.52
C GLN A 25 21.00 -11.11 8.35
N CYS A 26 21.24 -10.15 7.46
CA CYS A 26 22.57 -9.59 7.25
C CYS A 26 23.04 -8.71 8.42
N SER A 27 22.12 -8.01 9.09
CA SER A 27 22.43 -7.10 10.20
C SER A 27 22.83 -7.81 11.50
N GLN A 28 22.62 -9.12 11.59
CA GLN A 28 23.08 -9.93 12.74
C GLN A 28 24.61 -10.08 12.78
N TRP A 29 25.29 -9.77 11.67
CA TRP A 29 26.72 -9.99 11.49
C TRP A 29 27.49 -8.66 11.49
N GLN A 30 28.74 -8.69 12.01
CA GLN A 30 29.62 -7.54 11.96
C GLN A 30 30.21 -7.33 10.55
N SER A 31 30.34 -8.40 9.77
CA SER A 31 30.85 -8.35 8.39
C SER A 31 30.01 -7.47 7.50
N ASP A 32 30.66 -6.77 6.58
CA ASP A 32 30.00 -6.08 5.48
C ASP A 32 29.46 -7.10 4.48
N VAL A 33 28.21 -6.92 4.08
CA VAL A 33 27.51 -7.79 3.12
C VAL A 33 26.99 -6.96 1.96
N THR A 34 27.53 -7.20 0.76
CA THR A 34 27.12 -6.52 -0.46
C THR A 34 26.27 -7.46 -1.31
N PHE A 35 25.05 -7.07 -1.62
CA PHE A 35 24.18 -7.75 -2.59
C PHE A 35 24.50 -7.26 -4.01
N ILE A 36 24.54 -8.16 -4.97
CA ILE A 36 24.76 -7.86 -6.39
C ILE A 36 23.69 -8.54 -7.23
N ASN A 37 22.99 -7.76 -8.04
CA ASN A 37 22.16 -8.26 -9.13
C ASN A 37 22.97 -8.19 -10.43
N HIS A 38 23.33 -9.36 -10.97
CA HIS A 38 24.20 -9.44 -12.15
C HIS A 38 23.47 -9.06 -13.44
N ARG A 39 22.13 -9.24 -13.52
CA ARG A 39 21.33 -8.84 -14.68
C ARG A 39 21.30 -7.31 -14.83
N GLN A 40 21.09 -6.59 -13.74
CA GLN A 40 21.01 -5.13 -13.72
C GLN A 40 22.38 -4.45 -13.55
N ASN A 41 23.44 -5.23 -13.28
CA ASN A 41 24.74 -4.71 -12.86
C ASN A 41 24.62 -3.72 -11.69
N ALA A 42 23.69 -4.02 -10.78
CA ALA A 42 23.37 -3.19 -9.62
C ALA A 42 23.90 -3.86 -8.35
N GLN A 43 24.44 -3.05 -7.44
CA GLN A 43 24.91 -3.52 -6.14
C GLN A 43 24.36 -2.64 -5.02
N ALA A 44 24.15 -3.25 -3.86
CA ALA A 44 23.55 -2.64 -2.69
C ALA A 44 24.20 -3.13 -1.40
N ASP A 45 24.22 -2.30 -0.37
CA ASP A 45 24.44 -2.78 0.98
C ASP A 45 23.28 -3.69 1.40
N ALA A 46 23.56 -4.95 1.69
CA ALA A 46 22.53 -5.90 2.10
C ALA A 46 21.94 -5.61 3.50
N LYS A 47 22.49 -4.63 4.21
CA LYS A 47 21.97 -4.11 5.48
C LYS A 47 21.04 -2.91 5.30
N SER A 48 20.77 -2.48 4.05
CA SER A 48 19.80 -1.46 3.70
C SER A 48 18.67 -2.07 2.87
N SER A 49 17.45 -2.09 3.38
CA SER A 49 16.29 -2.58 2.64
C SER A 49 15.97 -1.70 1.44
N LEU A 50 16.18 -0.39 1.55
CA LEU A 50 15.97 0.55 0.45
C LEU A 50 16.97 0.33 -0.68
N ALA A 51 18.25 0.14 -0.36
CA ALA A 51 19.28 -0.18 -1.33
C ALA A 51 19.00 -1.52 -2.04
N LEU A 52 18.61 -2.54 -1.30
CA LEU A 52 18.22 -3.85 -1.83
C LEU A 52 17.05 -3.73 -2.84
N ILE A 53 15.99 -3.01 -2.50
CA ILE A 53 14.86 -2.74 -3.40
C ILE A 53 15.34 -2.01 -4.66
N GLY A 54 16.25 -1.03 -4.48
CA GLY A 54 16.83 -0.24 -5.56
C GLY A 54 17.61 -1.05 -6.60
N THR A 55 17.98 -2.32 -6.31
CA THR A 55 18.67 -3.19 -7.28
C THR A 55 17.74 -3.70 -8.39
N GLY A 56 16.41 -3.54 -8.27
CA GLY A 56 15.45 -3.98 -9.27
C GLY A 56 15.49 -5.48 -9.54
N THR A 57 15.78 -6.30 -8.52
CA THR A 57 15.93 -7.75 -8.64
C THR A 57 14.59 -8.43 -8.86
N LEU A 58 14.48 -9.23 -9.93
CA LEU A 58 13.30 -9.97 -10.32
C LEU A 58 13.48 -11.48 -10.10
N PHE A 59 12.38 -12.22 -10.21
CA PHE A 59 12.41 -13.67 -10.20
C PHE A 59 13.42 -14.23 -11.20
N ASN A 60 14.21 -15.19 -10.77
CA ASN A 60 15.23 -15.87 -11.56
C ASN A 60 16.44 -15.00 -11.97
N ASP A 61 16.58 -13.79 -11.45
CA ASP A 61 17.83 -13.02 -11.62
C ASP A 61 19.01 -13.70 -10.95
N SER A 62 20.14 -13.71 -11.63
CA SER A 62 21.41 -14.15 -11.04
C SER A 62 21.89 -13.13 -10.02
N CYS A 63 22.04 -13.56 -8.78
CA CYS A 63 22.41 -12.72 -7.66
C CYS A 63 23.61 -13.27 -6.89
N SER A 64 24.32 -12.39 -6.18
CA SER A 64 25.34 -12.82 -5.23
C SER A 64 25.37 -11.94 -3.97
N LEU A 65 25.77 -12.56 -2.83
CA LEU A 65 26.15 -11.86 -1.61
C LEU A 65 27.66 -11.97 -1.43
N ASN A 66 28.34 -10.82 -1.39
CA ASN A 66 29.75 -10.72 -1.07
C ASN A 66 29.93 -10.33 0.39
N ILE A 67 30.64 -11.14 1.17
CA ILE A 67 30.78 -11.00 2.61
C ILE A 67 32.23 -10.75 2.96
N THR A 68 32.51 -9.68 3.71
CA THR A 68 33.86 -9.29 4.11
C THR A 68 33.85 -8.84 5.57
N GLY A 69 34.66 -9.46 6.41
CA GLY A 69 34.76 -9.11 7.83
C GLY A 69 35.30 -10.25 8.69
N ARG A 70 35.31 -10.04 10.00
CA ARG A 70 35.90 -11.00 10.96
C ARG A 70 35.05 -12.26 11.13
N ASP A 71 33.75 -12.14 11.05
CA ASP A 71 32.75 -13.23 11.18
C ASP A 71 32.22 -13.71 9.84
N ALA A 72 32.90 -13.38 8.72
CA ALA A 72 32.43 -13.65 7.36
C ALA A 72 32.13 -15.13 7.09
N GLU A 73 32.90 -16.06 7.65
CA GLU A 73 32.68 -17.51 7.45
C GLU A 73 31.39 -18.00 8.15
N GLN A 74 31.10 -17.47 9.33
CA GLN A 74 29.86 -17.77 10.07
C GLN A 74 28.66 -17.14 9.38
N ALA A 75 28.79 -15.86 8.98
CA ALA A 75 27.79 -15.13 8.22
C ALA A 75 27.44 -15.86 6.91
N ARG A 76 28.46 -16.31 6.16
CA ARG A 76 28.27 -17.04 4.91
C ARG A 76 27.41 -18.28 5.11
N ARG A 77 27.72 -19.12 6.10
CA ARG A 77 26.97 -20.36 6.36
C ARG A 77 25.51 -20.07 6.72
N ALA A 78 25.27 -19.13 7.61
CA ALA A 78 23.93 -18.78 8.04
C ALA A 78 23.08 -18.13 6.91
N LEU A 79 23.69 -17.23 6.13
CA LEU A 79 23.02 -16.59 5.01
C LEU A 79 22.75 -17.57 3.86
N GLU A 80 23.67 -18.51 3.60
CA GLU A 80 23.46 -19.55 2.61
C GLU A 80 22.30 -20.48 2.99
N GLU A 81 22.22 -20.88 4.26
CA GLU A 81 21.09 -21.68 4.80
C GLU A 81 19.77 -20.90 4.72
N TYR A 82 19.79 -19.60 5.06
CA TYR A 82 18.60 -18.74 4.94
C TYR A 82 18.11 -18.64 3.50
N ILE A 83 19.01 -18.37 2.53
CA ILE A 83 18.65 -18.24 1.12
C ILE A 83 18.07 -19.55 0.57
N GLN A 84 18.64 -20.69 0.95
CA GLN A 84 18.20 -22.00 0.45
C GLN A 84 16.87 -22.46 1.02
N ASN A 85 16.57 -22.12 2.30
CA ASN A 85 15.46 -22.76 3.01
C ASN A 85 14.31 -21.82 3.38
N ARG A 86 14.56 -20.50 3.48
CA ARG A 86 13.57 -19.53 4.02
C ARG A 86 13.30 -18.33 3.12
N PHE A 87 14.24 -18.00 2.25
CA PHE A 87 14.13 -16.74 1.48
C PHE A 87 12.91 -16.74 0.56
N ILE A 88 12.50 -17.88 0.03
CA ILE A 88 11.28 -18.00 -0.78
C ILE A 88 10.01 -17.75 0.04
N ASP A 89 10.01 -18.13 1.32
CA ASP A 89 8.83 -17.98 2.19
C ASP A 89 8.57 -16.52 2.57
N SER A 90 9.56 -15.65 2.38
CA SER A 90 9.43 -14.22 2.61
C SER A 90 8.54 -13.53 1.56
N ASP A 91 8.34 -14.18 0.41
CA ASP A 91 7.44 -13.72 -0.64
C ASP A 91 6.11 -14.48 -0.56
N SER A 92 5.20 -14.01 0.28
CA SER A 92 3.84 -14.55 0.30
C SER A 92 3.21 -14.33 -1.08
N ILE A 93 2.97 -15.41 -1.81
CA ILE A 93 2.18 -15.41 -3.03
C ILE A 93 0.80 -14.88 -2.66
N GLN A 94 0.60 -13.57 -2.82
CA GLN A 94 -0.77 -13.09 -2.87
C GLN A 94 -1.36 -13.69 -4.15
N PRO A 95 -2.46 -14.42 -4.08
CA PRO A 95 -3.12 -14.91 -5.27
C PRO A 95 -3.36 -13.69 -6.14
N THR A 96 -2.81 -13.69 -7.35
CA THR A 96 -3.14 -12.71 -8.39
C THR A 96 -4.65 -12.56 -8.35
N ALA A 97 -5.13 -11.40 -7.92
CA ALA A 97 -6.55 -11.17 -7.74
C ALA A 97 -7.18 -11.51 -9.08
N ALA A 98 -7.92 -12.63 -9.13
CA ALA A 98 -8.67 -13.02 -10.32
C ALA A 98 -9.41 -11.79 -10.78
N GLU A 99 -9.39 -11.53 -12.09
CA GLU A 99 -10.13 -10.40 -12.64
C GLU A 99 -11.55 -10.49 -12.11
N LEU A 100 -11.93 -9.55 -11.25
CA LEU A 100 -13.30 -9.41 -10.83
C LEU A 100 -14.04 -8.88 -12.07
N ALA A 101 -14.54 -9.83 -12.89
CA ALA A 101 -15.35 -9.47 -14.02
C ALA A 101 -16.62 -8.79 -13.48
N ALA A 102 -16.93 -7.63 -14.02
CA ALA A 102 -18.17 -6.94 -13.70
C ALA A 102 -19.36 -7.83 -14.09
N HIS A 103 -20.31 -7.98 -13.19
CA HIS A 103 -21.56 -8.69 -13.49
C HIS A 103 -22.38 -7.86 -14.48
N PRO A 104 -23.13 -8.52 -15.38
CA PRO A 104 -24.03 -7.78 -16.26
C PRO A 104 -25.09 -7.04 -15.45
N LEU A 105 -25.41 -5.82 -15.90
CA LEU A 105 -26.46 -5.02 -15.26
C LEU A 105 -27.80 -5.76 -15.25
N PRO A 106 -28.48 -5.80 -14.09
CA PRO A 106 -29.81 -6.39 -14.00
C PRO A 106 -30.82 -5.67 -14.90
N ARG A 107 -31.64 -6.42 -15.62
CA ARG A 107 -32.67 -5.86 -16.54
C ARG A 107 -33.64 -4.91 -15.81
N SER A 108 -33.92 -5.16 -14.53
CA SER A 108 -34.76 -4.29 -13.69
C SER A 108 -34.12 -2.91 -13.51
N LEU A 109 -32.79 -2.84 -13.32
CA LEU A 109 -32.05 -1.59 -13.18
C LEU A 109 -32.00 -0.83 -14.51
N ILE A 110 -31.70 -1.53 -15.62
CA ILE A 110 -31.66 -0.91 -16.95
C ILE A 110 -32.98 -0.22 -17.29
N ARG A 111 -34.13 -0.82 -16.93
CA ARG A 111 -35.46 -0.24 -17.18
C ARG A 111 -35.71 1.06 -16.42
N LEU A 112 -35.00 1.32 -15.34
CA LEU A 112 -35.10 2.56 -14.56
C LEU A 112 -34.32 3.71 -15.19
N ASN A 113 -33.59 3.45 -16.29
CA ASN A 113 -32.80 4.40 -17.04
C ASN A 113 -31.89 5.29 -16.16
N PRO A 114 -31.01 4.69 -15.33
CA PRO A 114 -30.13 5.44 -14.47
C PRO A 114 -29.01 6.12 -15.26
N ASP A 115 -28.53 7.27 -14.79
CA ASP A 115 -27.26 7.86 -15.24
C ASP A 115 -26.10 7.06 -14.65
N LEU A 116 -25.36 6.35 -15.51
CA LEU A 116 -24.29 5.45 -15.11
C LEU A 116 -22.94 5.87 -15.70
N LEU A 117 -21.92 5.90 -14.84
CA LEU A 117 -20.53 5.93 -15.23
C LEU A 117 -19.93 4.53 -15.02
N TYR A 118 -19.11 4.07 -15.98
CA TYR A 118 -18.56 2.71 -15.97
C TYR A 118 -17.10 2.73 -15.55
N GLY A 119 -16.74 1.85 -14.60
CA GLY A 119 -15.38 1.70 -14.08
C GLY A 119 -14.97 0.23 -13.98
N ASN A 120 -13.71 0.01 -13.65
CA ASN A 120 -13.16 -1.32 -13.42
C ASN A 120 -13.35 -1.72 -11.96
N VAL A 121 -13.81 -2.96 -11.72
CA VAL A 121 -14.00 -3.48 -10.37
C VAL A 121 -12.66 -3.83 -9.74
N LEU A 122 -12.35 -3.20 -8.61
CA LEU A 122 -11.18 -3.53 -7.79
C LEU A 122 -11.57 -4.26 -6.50
N ALA A 123 -12.68 -3.87 -5.86
CA ALA A 123 -13.25 -4.59 -4.71
C ALA A 123 -14.76 -4.61 -4.86
N ALA A 124 -15.37 -5.81 -4.85
CA ALA A 124 -16.79 -5.96 -5.04
C ALA A 124 -17.61 -5.45 -3.84
N GLY A 125 -18.81 -4.97 -4.12
CA GLY A 125 -19.75 -4.50 -3.11
C GLY A 125 -20.67 -3.41 -3.67
N VAL A 126 -21.61 -2.95 -2.85
CA VAL A 126 -22.50 -1.84 -3.18
C VAL A 126 -22.52 -0.85 -2.03
N GLY A 127 -22.25 0.41 -2.31
CA GLY A 127 -22.29 1.49 -1.33
C GLY A 127 -23.09 2.68 -1.83
N ALA A 128 -23.84 3.32 -0.95
CA ALA A 128 -24.59 4.54 -1.24
C ALA A 128 -24.11 5.67 -0.33
N GLY A 129 -23.97 6.86 -0.88
CA GLY A 129 -23.51 8.01 -0.12
C GLY A 129 -23.38 9.26 -0.98
N VAL A 130 -22.77 10.29 -0.42
CA VAL A 130 -22.48 11.54 -1.11
C VAL A 130 -21.11 11.46 -1.75
N LEU A 131 -21.00 11.86 -3.02
CA LEU A 131 -19.70 11.96 -3.71
C LEU A 131 -18.84 13.04 -3.10
N THR A 132 -17.67 12.66 -2.59
CA THR A 132 -16.71 13.60 -2.02
C THR A 132 -15.38 13.47 -2.72
N LEU A 133 -14.89 14.57 -3.31
CA LEU A 133 -13.59 14.61 -3.97
C LEU A 133 -12.49 14.83 -2.95
N CYS A 134 -11.52 13.94 -2.95
CA CYS A 134 -10.26 14.11 -2.24
C CYS A 134 -9.19 14.54 -3.25
N LYS A 135 -8.75 15.76 -3.17
CA LYS A 135 -7.63 16.24 -3.98
C LYS A 135 -6.33 15.97 -3.24
N SER A 136 -5.35 15.44 -3.97
CA SER A 136 -3.99 15.35 -3.45
C SER A 136 -3.45 16.76 -3.18
N ASP A 137 -2.88 16.94 -2.01
CA ASP A 137 -2.29 18.23 -1.65
C ASP A 137 -0.98 18.43 -2.40
N SER A 138 -0.74 19.65 -2.88
CA SER A 138 0.55 19.99 -3.46
C SER A 138 1.61 20.03 -2.37
N LEU A 139 2.67 19.26 -2.56
CA LEU A 139 3.84 19.27 -1.67
C LEU A 139 4.73 20.49 -1.88
N ASP A 140 4.44 21.35 -2.86
CA ASP A 140 5.22 22.55 -3.20
C ASP A 140 5.34 23.53 -2.04
N ILE A 141 4.34 23.54 -1.15
CA ILE A 141 4.38 24.38 0.06
C ILE A 141 5.57 24.06 0.97
N TYR A 142 6.04 22.81 0.95
CA TYR A 142 7.20 22.36 1.74
C TYR A 142 8.51 22.63 1.01
N ARG A 143 8.52 22.59 -0.34
CA ARG A 143 9.71 22.93 -1.15
C ARG A 143 10.11 24.40 -0.96
N ALA A 144 9.13 25.27 -0.79
CA ALA A 144 9.35 26.71 -0.62
C ALA A 144 9.96 27.10 0.75
N ILE A 145 10.13 26.16 1.67
CA ILE A 145 10.70 26.44 2.99
C ILE A 145 12.23 26.58 2.86
N PRO A 146 12.79 27.75 3.25
CA PRO A 146 14.23 27.97 3.18
C PRO A 146 15.00 27.01 4.11
N ALA A 147 16.25 26.71 3.73
CA ALA A 147 17.15 25.95 4.59
C ALA A 147 17.40 26.65 5.93
N SER A 148 17.47 25.88 7.00
CA SER A 148 17.72 26.33 8.36
C SER A 148 18.85 25.54 9.01
N ALA A 149 19.59 26.17 9.92
CA ALA A 149 20.61 25.49 10.73
C ALA A 149 20.01 24.36 11.62
N GLU A 150 18.72 24.42 11.90
CA GLU A 150 18.00 23.43 12.70
C GLU A 150 17.48 22.23 11.89
N ASP A 151 17.61 22.24 10.59
CA ASP A 151 16.97 21.25 9.71
C ASP A 151 17.44 19.82 10.00
N THR A 152 18.72 19.63 10.36
CA THR A 152 19.25 18.32 10.74
C THR A 152 18.58 17.81 12.02
N THR A 153 18.51 18.63 13.06
CA THR A 153 17.87 18.27 14.34
C THR A 153 16.38 18.02 14.14
N ARG A 154 15.74 18.82 13.29
CA ARG A 154 14.32 18.68 12.95
C ARG A 154 14.04 17.37 12.20
N LEU A 155 14.90 16.98 11.28
CA LEU A 155 14.81 15.68 10.60
C LEU A 155 14.88 14.52 11.59
N GLU A 156 15.91 14.52 12.48
CA GLU A 156 16.07 13.45 13.49
C GLU A 156 14.86 13.32 14.40
N HIS A 157 14.36 14.46 14.88
CA HIS A 157 13.17 14.49 15.73
C HIS A 157 11.94 13.96 14.99
N SER A 158 11.75 14.36 13.74
CA SER A 158 10.59 13.95 12.95
C SER A 158 10.64 12.46 12.60
N LEU A 159 11.81 11.90 12.28
CA LEU A 159 12.00 10.46 12.06
C LEU A 159 11.71 9.65 13.33
N ALA A 160 12.22 10.10 14.48
CA ALA A 160 11.94 9.45 15.76
C ALA A 160 10.44 9.46 16.08
N THR A 161 9.78 10.59 15.92
CA THR A 161 8.34 10.75 16.13
C THR A 161 7.51 9.86 15.21
N LEU A 162 7.90 9.77 13.92
CA LEU A 162 7.25 8.88 12.96
C LEU A 162 7.42 7.41 13.34
N ALA A 163 8.63 7.01 13.76
CA ALA A 163 8.91 5.65 14.22
C ALA A 163 8.08 5.28 15.45
N GLU A 164 7.97 6.16 16.43
CA GLU A 164 7.14 5.95 17.63
C GLU A 164 5.66 5.78 17.25
N ARG A 165 5.14 6.64 16.37
CA ARG A 165 3.77 6.58 15.89
C ARG A 165 3.47 5.25 15.18
N LEU A 166 4.35 4.81 14.28
CA LEU A 166 4.21 3.53 13.59
C LEU A 166 4.27 2.34 14.55
N ASN A 167 5.18 2.38 15.54
CA ASN A 167 5.27 1.36 16.58
C ASN A 167 4.00 1.27 17.44
N LEU A 168 3.37 2.40 17.75
CA LEU A 168 2.11 2.42 18.48
C LEU A 168 1.00 1.76 17.64
N GLN A 169 0.88 2.15 16.37
CA GLN A 169 -0.09 1.56 15.46
C GLN A 169 0.11 0.05 15.25
N LEU A 170 1.36 -0.43 15.22
CA LEU A 170 1.70 -1.84 15.13
C LEU A 170 1.21 -2.67 16.32
N ARG A 171 1.13 -2.07 17.52
CA ARG A 171 0.61 -2.73 18.73
C ARG A 171 -0.92 -2.85 18.72
N GLU A 172 -1.60 -1.90 18.10
CA GLU A 172 -3.06 -1.82 18.09
C GLU A 172 -3.70 -2.58 16.92
N ARG A 173 -2.94 -2.84 15.86
CA ARG A 173 -3.45 -3.42 14.61
C ARG A 173 -2.87 -4.80 14.35
N GLY A 174 -3.66 -5.64 13.66
CA GLY A 174 -3.28 -7.00 13.24
C GLY A 174 -3.45 -7.20 11.73
N GLY A 175 -3.16 -8.41 11.25
CA GLY A 175 -3.37 -8.79 9.86
C GLY A 175 -2.53 -7.97 8.87
N GLU A 176 -3.12 -7.69 7.71
CA GLU A 176 -2.46 -6.96 6.60
C GLU A 176 -1.96 -5.57 7.01
N SER A 177 -2.71 -4.85 7.84
CA SER A 177 -2.29 -3.53 8.34
C SER A 177 -0.95 -3.60 9.07
N LYS A 178 -0.72 -4.66 9.85
CA LYS A 178 0.54 -4.86 10.58
C LYS A 178 1.72 -5.06 9.62
N THR A 179 1.53 -5.83 8.56
CA THR A 179 2.57 -6.07 7.54
C THR A 179 2.98 -4.78 6.84
N ILE A 180 2.01 -3.96 6.45
CA ILE A 180 2.25 -2.67 5.79
C ILE A 180 3.00 -1.71 6.72
N LEU A 181 2.54 -1.56 7.97
CA LEU A 181 3.17 -0.68 8.95
C LEU A 181 4.59 -1.12 9.33
N SER A 182 4.85 -2.45 9.36
CA SER A 182 6.20 -2.97 9.59
C SER A 182 7.15 -2.62 8.45
N ALA A 183 6.69 -2.70 7.21
CA ALA A 183 7.47 -2.29 6.04
C ALA A 183 7.77 -0.78 6.07
N HIS A 184 6.79 0.07 6.42
CA HIS A 184 6.99 1.51 6.59
C HIS A 184 8.02 1.82 7.68
N LEU A 185 7.93 1.15 8.84
CA LEU A 185 8.89 1.32 9.92
C LEU A 185 10.31 0.96 9.49
N SER A 186 10.46 -0.16 8.76
CA SER A 186 11.77 -0.57 8.22
C SER A 186 12.38 0.46 7.26
N LEU A 187 11.56 1.09 6.41
CA LEU A 187 12.01 2.09 5.46
C LEU A 187 12.52 3.35 6.14
N ILE A 188 11.83 3.86 7.17
CA ILE A 188 12.27 5.07 7.90
C ILE A 188 13.47 4.81 8.82
N GLN A 189 13.67 3.59 9.28
CA GLN A 189 14.82 3.17 10.07
C GLN A 189 16.03 2.79 9.20
N ASP A 190 15.88 2.84 7.88
CA ASP A 190 16.96 2.58 6.95
C ASP A 190 17.92 3.78 6.92
N ASP A 191 19.20 3.53 7.23
CA ASP A 191 20.24 4.58 7.26
C ASP A 191 20.40 5.28 5.92
N GLU A 192 20.11 4.59 4.81
CA GLU A 192 20.19 5.17 3.47
C GLU A 192 19.08 6.18 3.24
N PHE A 193 17.85 5.95 3.76
CA PHE A 193 16.74 6.89 3.63
C PHE A 193 17.07 8.24 4.26
N ALA A 194 17.47 8.26 5.52
CA ALA A 194 17.86 9.47 6.23
C ALA A 194 19.19 10.04 5.67
N GLY A 195 20.14 9.17 5.31
CA GLY A 195 21.42 9.55 4.71
C GLY A 195 21.27 10.26 3.37
N ASN A 196 20.34 9.83 2.52
CA ASN A 196 20.04 10.50 1.25
C ASN A 196 19.48 11.92 1.48
N ILE A 197 18.55 12.08 2.41
CA ILE A 197 18.01 13.41 2.75
C ILE A 197 19.11 14.33 3.26
N ARG A 198 19.98 13.86 4.18
CA ARG A 198 21.13 14.64 4.69
C ARG A 198 22.11 15.02 3.56
N ARG A 199 22.40 14.12 2.62
CA ARG A 199 23.26 14.40 1.46
C ARG A 199 22.67 15.48 0.55
N LEU A 200 21.36 15.46 0.32
CA LEU A 200 20.65 16.47 -0.48
C LEU A 200 20.68 17.84 0.20
N MET A 201 20.50 17.91 1.52
CA MET A 201 20.62 19.15 2.27
C MET A 201 22.03 19.73 2.19
N ALA A 202 23.07 18.91 2.44
CA ALA A 202 24.46 19.36 2.48
C ALA A 202 25.02 19.71 1.08
N GLY A 203 24.74 18.88 0.08
CA GLY A 203 25.35 19.00 -1.26
C GLY A 203 24.67 20.03 -2.17
N GLN A 204 23.37 20.28 -2.01
CA GLN A 204 22.59 21.15 -2.88
C GLN A 204 22.04 22.38 -2.16
N GLN A 205 22.41 22.60 -0.90
CA GLN A 205 21.92 23.69 -0.05
C GLN A 205 20.37 23.77 -0.02
N LYS A 206 19.72 22.60 -0.11
CA LYS A 206 18.27 22.49 -0.09
C LYS A 206 17.74 22.61 1.34
N GLY A 207 16.60 23.25 1.51
CA GLY A 207 15.83 23.15 2.75
C GLY A 207 15.34 21.73 2.97
N LEU A 208 15.08 21.37 4.22
CA LEU A 208 14.67 20.02 4.60
C LEU A 208 13.43 19.54 3.83
N GLY A 209 12.43 20.43 3.60
CA GLY A 209 11.23 20.08 2.84
C GLY A 209 11.53 19.68 1.39
N ASP A 210 12.36 20.46 0.69
CA ASP A 210 12.78 20.12 -0.67
C ASP A 210 13.67 18.88 -0.71
N ALA A 211 14.52 18.65 0.29
CA ALA A 211 15.34 17.45 0.39
C ALA A 211 14.50 16.17 0.57
N ILE A 212 13.47 16.19 1.43
CA ILE A 212 12.54 15.07 1.62
C ILE A 212 11.80 14.77 0.30
N ILE A 213 11.25 15.78 -0.35
CA ILE A 213 10.49 15.61 -1.60
C ILE A 213 11.39 15.11 -2.73
N THR A 214 12.59 15.69 -2.86
CA THR A 214 13.57 15.24 -3.87
C THR A 214 13.99 13.79 -3.65
N ASN A 215 14.24 13.37 -2.40
CA ASN A 215 14.53 11.98 -2.09
C ASN A 215 13.35 11.05 -2.46
N MET A 216 12.13 11.45 -2.11
CA MET A 216 10.91 10.74 -2.50
C MET A 216 10.82 10.55 -4.02
N GLU A 217 10.98 11.62 -4.80
CA GLU A 217 10.92 11.57 -6.25
C GLU A 217 12.00 10.66 -6.84
N GLN A 218 13.26 10.77 -6.40
CA GLN A 218 14.34 9.93 -6.86
C GLN A 218 14.10 8.44 -6.61
N VAL A 219 13.55 8.10 -5.44
CA VAL A 219 13.20 6.71 -5.12
C VAL A 219 12.01 6.25 -5.95
N CYS A 220 10.97 7.07 -6.09
CA CYS A 220 9.79 6.77 -6.90
C CYS A 220 10.18 6.55 -8.37
N ASP A 221 11.04 7.39 -8.95
CA ASP A 221 11.50 7.26 -10.34
C ASP A 221 12.24 5.93 -10.57
N LYS A 222 13.09 5.52 -9.62
CA LYS A 222 13.77 4.21 -9.68
C LYS A 222 12.77 3.05 -9.66
N LEU A 223 11.74 3.13 -8.80
CA LEU A 223 10.71 2.10 -8.70
C LEU A 223 9.82 2.06 -9.96
N LEU A 224 9.47 3.21 -10.52
CA LEU A 224 8.67 3.32 -11.75
C LEU A 224 9.44 2.81 -12.97
N ALA A 225 10.76 2.97 -13.01
CA ALA A 225 11.61 2.43 -14.07
C ALA A 225 11.76 0.90 -14.01
N SER A 226 11.30 0.25 -12.91
CA SER A 226 11.36 -1.20 -12.79
C SER A 226 10.41 -1.90 -13.76
N ALA A 227 10.83 -3.05 -14.26
CA ALA A 227 10.00 -3.94 -15.08
C ALA A 227 8.91 -4.66 -14.25
N SER A 228 9.00 -4.65 -12.92
CA SER A 228 8.06 -5.29 -12.01
C SER A 228 6.90 -4.35 -11.66
N ASP A 229 5.67 -4.75 -12.00
CA ASP A 229 4.45 -4.04 -11.60
C ASP A 229 4.36 -3.91 -10.09
N TYR A 230 4.76 -4.96 -9.37
CA TYR A 230 4.78 -5.00 -7.92
C TYR A 230 5.71 -3.94 -7.30
N LEU A 231 6.91 -3.71 -7.87
CA LEU A 231 7.80 -2.65 -7.40
C LEU A 231 7.25 -1.26 -7.73
N ARG A 232 6.59 -1.09 -8.87
CA ARG A 232 5.93 0.17 -9.24
C ARG A 232 4.82 0.57 -8.27
N GLU A 233 4.11 -0.41 -7.72
CA GLU A 233 3.05 -0.15 -6.72
C GLU A 233 3.59 0.31 -5.36
N ARG A 234 4.89 0.06 -5.06
CA ARG A 234 5.53 0.57 -3.84
C ARG A 234 5.78 2.08 -3.85
N VAL A 235 5.58 2.74 -4.97
CA VAL A 235 5.61 4.21 -5.06
C VAL A 235 4.66 4.84 -4.06
N SER A 236 3.48 4.26 -3.84
CA SER A 236 2.52 4.78 -2.86
C SER A 236 3.04 4.72 -1.42
N ASP A 237 3.81 3.68 -1.06
CA ASP A 237 4.40 3.54 0.27
C ASP A 237 5.47 4.61 0.53
N ILE A 238 6.34 4.85 -0.46
CA ILE A 238 7.38 5.89 -0.37
C ILE A 238 6.76 7.28 -0.26
N ARG A 239 5.71 7.55 -1.02
CA ARG A 239 4.94 8.80 -0.93
C ARG A 239 4.32 8.95 0.45
N ASP A 240 3.66 7.91 0.95
CA ASP A 240 2.99 7.90 2.26
C ASP A 240 3.96 8.25 3.40
N ILE A 241 5.11 7.59 3.45
CA ILE A 241 6.14 7.84 4.46
C ILE A 241 6.66 9.28 4.36
N SER A 242 6.94 9.75 3.14
CA SER A 242 7.48 11.09 2.93
C SER A 242 6.47 12.17 3.28
N GLU A 243 5.19 12.00 2.93
CA GLU A 243 4.10 12.90 3.32
C GLU A 243 3.91 12.94 4.83
N GLN A 244 3.91 11.79 5.50
CA GLN A 244 3.82 11.72 6.95
C GLN A 244 5.00 12.45 7.62
N LEU A 245 6.22 12.26 7.10
CA LEU A 245 7.42 12.94 7.60
C LEU A 245 7.28 14.47 7.46
N LEU A 246 6.82 14.95 6.30
CA LEU A 246 6.55 16.38 6.05
C LEU A 246 5.50 16.93 7.03
N HIS A 247 4.41 16.20 7.25
CA HIS A 247 3.32 16.61 8.13
C HIS A 247 3.74 16.64 9.62
N ILE A 248 4.64 15.76 10.04
CA ILE A 248 5.22 15.75 11.39
C ILE A 248 6.19 16.91 11.55
N THR A 249 6.99 17.16 10.51
CA THR A 249 8.01 18.22 10.51
C THR A 249 7.38 19.61 10.56
N TRP A 250 6.22 19.80 9.87
CA TRP A 250 5.49 21.07 9.83
C TRP A 250 3.98 20.86 10.08
N PRO A 251 3.56 20.61 11.29
CA PRO A 251 2.16 20.32 11.61
C PRO A 251 1.22 21.50 11.28
N ASP A 252 1.70 22.74 11.41
CA ASP A 252 0.92 23.95 11.09
C ASP A 252 0.69 24.18 9.60
N ARG A 253 1.48 23.51 8.75
CA ARG A 253 1.36 23.55 7.28
C ARG A 253 0.59 22.37 6.72
N ARG A 254 0.16 21.44 7.58
CA ARG A 254 -0.69 20.34 7.16
C ARG A 254 -1.98 20.92 6.55
N PRO A 255 -2.37 20.44 5.37
CA PRO A 255 -3.64 20.84 4.79
C PRO A 255 -4.78 20.65 5.80
N ARG A 256 -5.58 21.69 6.02
CA ARG A 256 -6.68 21.63 7.00
C ARG A 256 -7.83 20.72 6.58
N ASN A 257 -7.77 20.20 5.36
CA ASN A 257 -8.74 19.25 4.83
C ASN A 257 -8.41 17.80 5.25
N ALA A 258 -8.21 17.57 6.55
CA ALA A 258 -8.41 16.20 7.03
C ALA A 258 -9.81 15.81 6.61
N LEU A 259 -9.93 14.80 5.75
CA LEU A 259 -11.20 14.34 5.21
C LEU A 259 -12.03 13.76 6.37
N VAL A 260 -12.85 14.61 6.97
CA VAL A 260 -13.78 14.19 8.02
C VAL A 260 -15.03 13.71 7.32
N LEU A 261 -15.30 12.43 7.44
CA LEU A 261 -16.53 11.82 6.94
C LEU A 261 -17.58 11.90 8.06
N ASP A 262 -18.60 12.73 7.88
CA ASP A 262 -19.69 12.95 8.83
C ASP A 262 -21.02 12.28 8.40
N LYS A 263 -21.02 11.71 7.21
CA LYS A 263 -22.18 11.06 6.57
C LYS A 263 -21.70 9.97 5.62
N PRO A 264 -22.60 9.04 5.21
CA PRO A 264 -22.26 8.02 4.21
C PRO A 264 -21.67 8.67 2.96
N THR A 265 -20.42 8.32 2.64
CA THR A 265 -19.61 8.99 1.62
C THR A 265 -19.02 7.98 0.64
N ILE A 266 -19.09 8.30 -0.65
CA ILE A 266 -18.30 7.67 -1.69
C ILE A 266 -17.14 8.61 -1.98
N LEU A 267 -15.93 8.17 -1.61
CA LEU A 267 -14.71 8.94 -1.76
C LEU A 267 -14.16 8.78 -3.18
N VAL A 268 -13.85 9.91 -3.81
CA VAL A 268 -13.23 9.95 -5.14
C VAL A 268 -11.86 10.60 -5.02
N ALA A 269 -10.82 9.88 -5.42
CA ALA A 269 -9.44 10.35 -5.36
C ALA A 269 -8.64 9.89 -6.59
N GLU A 270 -7.57 10.59 -6.89
CA GLU A 270 -6.60 10.13 -7.89
C GLU A 270 -5.90 8.85 -7.41
N ASP A 271 -5.42 8.89 -6.19
CA ASP A 271 -4.87 7.78 -5.42
C ASP A 271 -5.08 8.07 -3.93
N LEU A 272 -4.92 7.06 -3.11
CA LEU A 272 -5.03 7.17 -1.65
C LEU A 272 -3.92 6.37 -1.00
N THR A 273 -3.15 7.01 -0.11
CA THR A 273 -2.09 6.29 0.61
C THR A 273 -2.66 5.41 1.73
N PRO A 274 -1.94 4.36 2.15
CA PRO A 274 -2.36 3.52 3.26
C PRO A 274 -2.68 4.30 4.53
N SER A 275 -1.85 5.27 4.90
CA SER A 275 -2.07 6.10 6.10
C SER A 275 -3.29 7.01 5.98
N GLN A 276 -3.53 7.57 4.80
CA GLN A 276 -4.74 8.34 4.53
C GLN A 276 -5.97 7.44 4.70
N PHE A 277 -5.99 6.25 4.09
CA PHE A 277 -7.08 5.29 4.26
C PHE A 277 -7.30 4.91 5.73
N LEU A 278 -6.23 4.59 6.46
CA LEU A 278 -6.31 4.21 7.88
C LEU A 278 -6.76 5.34 8.81
N SER A 279 -6.71 6.59 8.35
CA SER A 279 -7.20 7.76 9.08
C SER A 279 -8.67 8.07 8.87
N LEU A 280 -9.31 7.43 7.87
CA LEU A 280 -10.73 7.64 7.56
C LEU A 280 -11.63 6.96 8.61
N ASP A 281 -12.78 7.57 8.84
CA ASP A 281 -13.87 6.90 9.56
C ASP A 281 -14.57 5.91 8.61
N LEU A 282 -14.22 4.63 8.75
CA LEU A 282 -14.75 3.57 7.91
C LEU A 282 -16.27 3.34 8.10
N GLN A 283 -16.87 3.83 9.19
CA GLN A 283 -18.32 3.73 9.40
C GLN A 283 -19.08 4.63 8.43
N HIS A 284 -18.47 5.72 8.01
CA HIS A 284 -19.04 6.66 7.05
C HIS A 284 -18.49 6.48 5.61
N LEU A 285 -17.52 5.57 5.41
CA LEU A 285 -16.98 5.28 4.08
C LEU A 285 -17.81 4.20 3.38
N SER A 286 -18.72 4.60 2.48
CA SER A 286 -19.59 3.68 1.74
C SER A 286 -18.94 3.08 0.49
N GLY A 287 -17.88 3.68 -0.02
CA GLY A 287 -17.15 3.19 -1.19
C GLY A 287 -16.07 4.14 -1.65
N MET A 288 -15.22 3.68 -2.57
CA MET A 288 -14.13 4.48 -3.12
C MET A 288 -14.05 4.36 -4.65
N ILE A 289 -13.64 5.46 -5.28
CA ILE A 289 -13.24 5.52 -6.68
C ILE A 289 -11.82 6.04 -6.72
N LEU A 290 -10.90 5.23 -7.24
CA LEU A 290 -9.48 5.54 -7.32
C LEU A 290 -9.04 5.52 -8.79
N GLU A 291 -8.61 6.67 -9.31
CA GLU A 291 -8.30 6.79 -10.74
C GLU A 291 -7.07 5.99 -11.16
N LYS A 292 -5.99 6.04 -10.35
CA LYS A 292 -4.65 5.50 -10.69
C LYS A 292 -4.19 4.33 -9.85
N THR A 293 -5.04 3.79 -8.99
CA THR A 293 -4.65 2.71 -8.06
C THR A 293 -4.47 1.38 -8.80
N GLY A 294 -3.35 0.70 -8.53
CA GLY A 294 -3.08 -0.66 -8.99
C GLY A 294 -3.86 -1.73 -8.22
N ARG A 295 -3.96 -2.93 -8.80
CA ARG A 295 -4.74 -4.06 -8.25
C ARG A 295 -4.16 -4.66 -6.97
N THR A 296 -2.87 -4.48 -6.73
CA THR A 296 -2.10 -5.01 -5.59
C THR A 296 -1.69 -3.90 -4.62
N SER A 297 -2.19 -2.65 -4.80
CA SER A 297 -1.85 -1.56 -3.90
C SER A 297 -2.27 -1.86 -2.47
N HIS A 298 -1.48 -1.42 -1.51
CA HIS A 298 -1.74 -1.62 -0.09
C HIS A 298 -3.08 -1.02 0.34
N THR A 299 -3.45 0.12 -0.20
CA THR A 299 -4.76 0.75 0.05
C THR A 299 -5.91 -0.15 -0.38
N LEU A 300 -5.79 -0.80 -1.53
CA LEU A 300 -6.81 -1.73 -2.02
C LEU A 300 -6.91 -2.99 -1.16
N ILE A 301 -5.77 -3.51 -0.68
CA ILE A 301 -5.74 -4.65 0.26
C ILE A 301 -6.51 -4.28 1.54
N LEU A 302 -6.24 -3.09 2.10
CA LEU A 302 -6.94 -2.59 3.28
C LEU A 302 -8.44 -2.38 3.04
N ALA A 303 -8.81 -1.84 1.87
CA ALA A 303 -10.21 -1.64 1.49
C ALA A 303 -10.96 -2.97 1.38
N ARG A 304 -10.36 -3.99 0.77
CA ARG A 304 -10.93 -5.35 0.69
C ARG A 304 -11.09 -5.99 2.06
N ALA A 305 -10.08 -5.87 2.92
CA ALA A 305 -10.14 -6.38 4.30
C ALA A 305 -11.25 -5.69 5.12
N SER A 306 -11.56 -4.44 4.79
CA SER A 306 -12.64 -3.65 5.42
C SER A 306 -13.98 -3.76 4.70
N ALA A 307 -14.09 -4.62 3.67
CA ALA A 307 -15.28 -4.80 2.83
C ALA A 307 -15.79 -3.50 2.17
N ILE A 308 -14.89 -2.55 1.88
CA ILE A 308 -15.23 -1.30 1.19
C ILE A 308 -15.20 -1.53 -0.32
N PRO A 309 -16.29 -1.27 -1.06
CA PRO A 309 -16.32 -1.40 -2.52
C PRO A 309 -15.44 -0.36 -3.20
N VAL A 310 -14.69 -0.78 -4.24
CA VAL A 310 -13.76 0.08 -4.96
C VAL A 310 -13.90 -0.09 -6.47
N LEU A 311 -14.02 1.04 -7.18
CA LEU A 311 -13.88 1.13 -8.64
C LEU A 311 -12.63 1.91 -9.03
N SER A 312 -12.10 1.63 -10.22
CA SER A 312 -11.04 2.41 -10.86
C SER A 312 -11.37 2.74 -12.31
N GLY A 313 -10.49 3.50 -12.96
CA GLY A 313 -10.64 3.83 -14.38
C GLY A 313 -11.72 4.85 -14.68
N LEU A 314 -12.23 5.54 -13.68
CA LEU A 314 -13.14 6.68 -13.81
C LEU A 314 -12.32 7.96 -13.62
N PRO A 315 -12.15 8.80 -14.66
CA PRO A 315 -11.40 10.04 -14.53
C PRO A 315 -12.06 10.99 -13.52
N LEU A 316 -11.25 11.61 -12.65
CA LEU A 316 -11.76 12.57 -11.68
C LEU A 316 -12.53 13.71 -12.34
N GLU A 317 -12.08 14.16 -13.51
CA GLU A 317 -12.73 15.23 -14.28
C GLU A 317 -14.17 14.87 -14.67
N ALA A 318 -14.42 13.60 -15.01
CA ALA A 318 -15.76 13.13 -15.35
C ALA A 318 -16.72 13.10 -14.15
N ILE A 319 -16.18 13.01 -12.93
CA ILE A 319 -16.96 12.93 -11.69
C ILE A 319 -17.05 14.28 -10.99
N ALA A 320 -16.11 15.19 -11.25
CA ALA A 320 -16.00 16.47 -10.53
C ALA A 320 -17.29 17.29 -10.51
N GLY A 321 -18.07 17.28 -11.60
CA GLY A 321 -19.35 17.97 -11.70
C GLY A 321 -20.46 17.41 -10.79
N TYR A 322 -20.28 16.21 -10.25
CA TYR A 322 -21.25 15.53 -9.36
C TYR A 322 -20.85 15.59 -7.89
N ALA A 323 -19.77 16.30 -7.55
CA ALA A 323 -19.32 16.44 -6.17
C ALA A 323 -20.43 17.04 -5.28
N GLY A 324 -20.63 16.42 -4.11
CA GLY A 324 -21.68 16.83 -3.18
C GLY A 324 -23.07 16.22 -3.48
N LEU A 325 -23.25 15.54 -4.61
CA LEU A 325 -24.52 14.88 -4.96
C LEU A 325 -24.57 13.45 -4.40
N PRO A 326 -25.78 12.91 -4.14
CA PRO A 326 -25.96 11.52 -3.79
C PRO A 326 -25.55 10.61 -4.95
N ALA A 327 -24.97 9.46 -4.64
CA ALA A 327 -24.59 8.46 -5.63
C ALA A 327 -24.67 7.05 -5.05
N VAL A 328 -24.68 6.05 -5.93
CA VAL A 328 -24.55 4.63 -5.59
C VAL A 328 -23.40 4.04 -6.38
N LEU A 329 -22.44 3.49 -5.67
CA LEU A 329 -21.32 2.72 -6.22
C LEU A 329 -21.72 1.25 -6.23
N ASP A 330 -21.88 0.66 -7.41
CA ASP A 330 -22.10 -0.77 -7.59
C ASP A 330 -20.83 -1.40 -8.21
N ALA A 331 -19.92 -1.79 -7.33
CA ALA A 331 -18.70 -2.46 -7.73
C ALA A 331 -18.90 -3.96 -8.02
N GLN A 332 -20.12 -4.50 -7.97
CA GLN A 332 -20.42 -5.81 -8.53
C GLN A 332 -20.66 -5.71 -10.05
N CYS A 333 -21.34 -4.65 -10.47
CA CYS A 333 -21.63 -4.39 -11.88
C CYS A 333 -20.62 -3.43 -12.54
N GLY A 334 -19.68 -2.86 -11.79
CA GLY A 334 -18.67 -1.93 -12.31
C GLY A 334 -19.24 -0.56 -12.68
N VAL A 335 -20.26 -0.06 -11.95
CA VAL A 335 -20.93 1.21 -12.27
C VAL A 335 -21.06 2.13 -11.08
N LEU A 336 -21.06 3.43 -11.37
CA LEU A 336 -21.43 4.50 -10.48
C LEU A 336 -22.74 5.13 -11.00
N ALA A 337 -23.82 5.00 -10.25
CA ALA A 337 -25.07 5.74 -10.50
C ALA A 337 -24.97 7.11 -9.82
N VAL A 338 -24.95 8.19 -10.62
CA VAL A 338 -24.87 9.56 -10.12
C VAL A 338 -26.27 10.17 -10.01
N ASN A 339 -26.50 10.91 -8.92
CA ASN A 339 -27.77 11.59 -8.64
C ASN A 339 -29.00 10.68 -8.93
N PRO A 340 -29.06 9.45 -8.36
CA PRO A 340 -30.08 8.46 -8.70
C PRO A 340 -31.46 8.96 -8.31
N ASN A 341 -32.45 8.74 -9.17
CA ASN A 341 -33.86 9.00 -8.84
C ASN A 341 -34.36 8.03 -7.76
N ASP A 342 -35.57 8.30 -7.22
CA ASP A 342 -36.16 7.50 -6.12
C ASP A 342 -36.30 6.02 -6.48
N ALA A 343 -36.61 5.69 -7.74
CA ALA A 343 -36.77 4.30 -8.18
C ALA A 343 -35.42 3.56 -8.20
N VAL A 344 -34.34 4.20 -8.67
CA VAL A 344 -32.98 3.65 -8.66
C VAL A 344 -32.46 3.53 -7.23
N SER A 345 -32.68 4.56 -6.41
CA SER A 345 -32.31 4.55 -4.99
C SER A 345 -33.04 3.43 -4.23
N GLY A 346 -34.34 3.26 -4.48
CA GLY A 346 -35.15 2.19 -3.90
C GLY A 346 -34.67 0.79 -4.33
N TYR A 347 -34.30 0.61 -5.59
CA TYR A 347 -33.71 -0.63 -6.09
C TYR A 347 -32.45 -1.02 -5.30
N TYR A 348 -31.49 -0.10 -5.17
CA TYR A 348 -30.25 -0.35 -4.47
C TYR A 348 -30.42 -0.53 -2.96
N ALA A 349 -31.34 0.19 -2.34
CA ALA A 349 -31.67 0.00 -0.92
C ALA A 349 -32.19 -1.43 -0.63
N ILE A 350 -32.99 -2.00 -1.54
CA ILE A 350 -33.43 -3.39 -1.44
C ILE A 350 -32.27 -4.35 -1.66
N ALA A 351 -31.42 -4.10 -2.67
CA ALA A 351 -30.25 -4.92 -2.96
C ALA A 351 -29.28 -4.98 -1.79
N GLN A 352 -28.98 -3.84 -1.15
CA GLN A 352 -28.13 -3.76 0.04
C GLN A 352 -28.71 -4.56 1.21
N ARG A 353 -29.98 -4.39 1.53
CA ARG A 353 -30.63 -5.16 2.60
C ARG A 353 -30.58 -6.67 2.38
N LEU A 354 -30.71 -7.10 1.13
CA LEU A 354 -30.58 -8.51 0.78
C LEU A 354 -29.14 -9.01 0.92
N ALA A 355 -28.16 -8.20 0.55
CA ALA A 355 -26.75 -8.51 0.70
C ALA A 355 -26.37 -8.62 2.19
N GLU A 356 -26.77 -7.66 3.03
CA GLU A 356 -26.58 -7.69 4.49
C GLU A 356 -27.18 -8.95 5.13
N LYS A 357 -28.41 -9.30 4.75
CA LYS A 357 -29.04 -10.53 5.26
C LYS A 357 -28.27 -11.79 4.86
N ARG A 358 -27.79 -11.85 3.60
CA ARG A 358 -26.96 -12.98 3.15
C ARG A 358 -25.65 -13.06 3.92
N GLN A 359 -24.98 -11.93 4.13
CA GLN A 359 -23.73 -11.87 4.88
C GLN A 359 -23.93 -12.29 6.35
N GLN A 360 -25.00 -11.83 7.01
CA GLN A 360 -25.35 -12.24 8.36
C GLN A 360 -25.66 -13.75 8.44
N GLN A 361 -26.34 -14.29 7.43
CA GLN A 361 -26.62 -15.71 7.35
C GLN A 361 -25.32 -16.51 7.17
N GLN A 362 -24.46 -16.11 6.23
CA GLN A 362 -23.16 -16.73 6.01
C GLN A 362 -22.27 -16.67 7.26
N ALA A 363 -22.24 -15.54 7.98
CA ALA A 363 -21.51 -15.43 9.22
C ALA A 363 -22.03 -16.39 10.31
N ARG A 364 -23.35 -16.56 10.40
CA ARG A 364 -23.97 -17.55 11.31
C ARG A 364 -23.64 -18.98 10.91
N ASP A 365 -23.69 -19.27 9.61
CA ASP A 365 -23.42 -20.61 9.08
C ASP A 365 -21.92 -20.96 9.23
N ALA A 366 -21.02 -19.97 9.03
CA ALA A 366 -19.58 -20.12 9.24
C ALA A 366 -19.19 -20.38 10.73
N ALA A 367 -20.00 -19.90 11.67
CA ALA A 367 -19.81 -20.14 13.09
C ALA A 367 -20.30 -21.54 13.54
N GLN A 368 -21.02 -22.27 12.68
CA GLN A 368 -21.49 -23.62 12.98
C GLN A 368 -20.41 -24.66 12.70
N ILE A 369 -20.42 -25.73 13.51
CA ILE A 369 -19.54 -26.87 13.27
C ILE A 369 -19.97 -27.55 11.96
N ALA A 370 -19.02 -27.70 11.04
CA ALA A 370 -19.28 -28.42 9.80
C ALA A 370 -19.54 -29.91 10.10
N LEU A 371 -20.72 -30.38 9.75
CA LEU A 371 -21.13 -31.77 9.92
C LEU A 371 -21.55 -32.38 8.58
N THR A 372 -21.21 -33.64 8.37
CA THR A 372 -21.76 -34.44 7.28
C THR A 372 -23.24 -34.79 7.54
N LYS A 373 -23.95 -35.32 6.53
CA LYS A 373 -25.35 -35.77 6.69
C LYS A 373 -25.53 -36.88 7.75
N ASP A 374 -24.47 -37.60 8.04
CA ASP A 374 -24.40 -38.65 9.06
C ASP A 374 -23.79 -38.20 10.40
N ASN A 375 -23.79 -36.84 10.62
CA ASN A 375 -23.35 -36.18 11.84
C ASN A 375 -21.84 -36.32 12.17
N GLN A 376 -21.00 -36.64 11.22
CA GLN A 376 -19.55 -36.62 11.43
C GLN A 376 -19.01 -35.20 11.29
N ARG A 377 -18.17 -34.80 12.25
CA ARG A 377 -17.51 -33.48 12.23
C ARG A 377 -16.45 -33.43 11.14
N ILE A 378 -16.47 -32.37 10.34
CA ILE A 378 -15.44 -32.06 9.35
C ILE A 378 -14.65 -30.85 9.87
N ASP A 379 -13.34 -30.99 9.98
CA ASP A 379 -12.47 -29.86 10.29
C ASP A 379 -12.23 -29.07 9.00
N VAL A 380 -12.70 -27.81 9.00
CA VAL A 380 -12.52 -26.87 7.90
C VAL A 380 -11.33 -25.99 8.23
N ALA A 381 -10.27 -26.07 7.44
CA ALA A 381 -9.13 -25.17 7.51
C ALA A 381 -9.21 -24.15 6.35
N ALA A 382 -8.96 -22.88 6.65
CA ALA A 382 -8.73 -21.87 5.64
C ALA A 382 -7.23 -21.73 5.38
N ASN A 383 -6.84 -21.75 4.10
CA ASN A 383 -5.47 -21.44 3.67
C ASN A 383 -5.31 -19.93 3.52
#